data_46bc849e434ccb5a4bcd833fe9fe77c0
#
_entry.id   46bc849e434ccb5a4bcd833fe9fe77c0
#
_cell.length_a   1.000
_cell.length_b   1.000
_cell.length_c   1.000
_cell.angle_alpha   90.00
_cell.angle_beta   90.00
_cell.angle_gamma   90.00
#
_symmetry.space_group_name_H-M   'P 1'
#
loop_
_entity.id
_entity.type
_entity.pdbx_description
1 polymer ?
#
loop_
_entity_poly.entity_id
_entity_poly.type
_entity_poly.pdbx_seq_one_letter_code
_entity_poly.pdbx_strand_id
1 'polypeptide(L)'
;MIVLLDNYDSFGHNLARYLEQLGETVAVIRNDATHVEALLSLDPTHVVISPGPCTPAEAGISVELVHACGSGIPLLGVCLGHQCIGAAFGATIVRAEPVHGKVSPVEHGERDLFAGLPS
;
A
#
# COMPACT_ATOMS: atom_id res chain seq x y z
N MET A 1 -3.21 -1.49 -15.68
CA MET A 1 -4.14 -1.03 -14.64
C MET A 1 -3.50 -1.22 -13.27
N ILE A 2 -3.61 -0.22 -12.40
CA ILE A 2 -3.19 -0.32 -11.02
C ILE A 2 -4.37 -0.75 -10.18
N VAL A 3 -4.17 -1.73 -9.30
CA VAL A 3 -5.16 -2.07 -8.27
C VAL A 3 -4.75 -1.41 -6.97
N LEU A 4 -5.66 -0.64 -6.37
CA LEU A 4 -5.49 -0.05 -5.05
C LEU A 4 -6.38 -0.81 -4.07
N LEU A 5 -5.75 -1.51 -3.13
CA LEU A 5 -6.46 -2.20 -2.06
C LEU A 5 -6.77 -1.19 -0.96
N ASP A 6 -8.05 -0.93 -0.76
CA ASP A 6 -8.52 0.08 0.19
C ASP A 6 -8.77 -0.54 1.57
N ASN A 7 -8.05 -0.05 2.57
CA ASN A 7 -8.16 -0.48 3.96
C ASN A 7 -9.14 0.39 4.76
N TYR A 8 -10.22 0.85 4.11
CA TYR A 8 -11.25 1.68 4.74
C TYR A 8 -10.71 3.01 5.27
N ASP A 9 -9.89 3.66 4.46
CA ASP A 9 -9.33 4.95 4.79
C ASP A 9 -9.76 6.00 3.78
N SER A 10 -10.15 7.18 4.26
CA SER A 10 -10.55 8.30 3.40
C SER A 10 -9.43 8.73 2.45
N PHE A 11 -8.19 8.52 2.82
CA PHE A 11 -7.04 8.88 2.00
C PHE A 11 -6.85 7.94 0.79
N GLY A 12 -7.45 6.74 0.81
CA GLY A 12 -7.36 5.81 -0.31
C GLY A 12 -7.87 6.40 -1.62
N HIS A 13 -8.97 7.14 -1.58
CA HIS A 13 -9.49 7.81 -2.75
C HIS A 13 -8.57 8.93 -3.27
N ASN A 14 -7.87 9.61 -2.37
CA ASN A 14 -6.88 10.62 -2.76
C ASN A 14 -5.70 9.98 -3.47
N LEU A 15 -5.23 8.84 -2.98
CA LEU A 15 -4.16 8.08 -3.65
C LEU A 15 -4.59 7.65 -5.06
N ALA A 16 -5.80 7.13 -5.20
CA ALA A 16 -6.33 6.74 -6.50
C ALA A 16 -6.37 7.95 -7.44
N ARG A 17 -6.82 9.08 -6.94
CA ARG A 17 -6.89 10.32 -7.73
C ARG A 17 -5.52 10.79 -8.19
N TYR A 18 -4.50 10.73 -7.31
CA TYR A 18 -3.14 11.10 -7.70
C TYR A 18 -2.62 10.21 -8.81
N LEU A 19 -2.85 8.91 -8.71
CA LEU A 19 -2.43 7.97 -9.74
C LEU A 19 -3.15 8.22 -11.07
N GLU A 20 -4.44 8.52 -11.03
CA GLU A 20 -5.20 8.88 -12.21
C GLU A 20 -4.70 10.17 -12.87
N GLN A 21 -4.30 11.15 -12.07
CA GLN A 21 -3.70 12.39 -12.56
C GLN A 21 -2.39 12.15 -13.29
N LEU A 22 -1.69 11.08 -12.96
CA LEU A 22 -0.46 10.67 -13.64
C LEU A 22 -0.74 9.87 -14.93
N GLY A 23 -2.01 9.69 -15.28
CA GLY A 23 -2.40 9.01 -16.52
C GLY A 23 -2.69 7.52 -16.35
N GLU A 24 -2.74 7.02 -15.10
CA GLU A 24 -2.96 5.61 -14.84
C GLU A 24 -4.45 5.28 -14.67
N THR A 25 -4.83 4.07 -15.04
CA THR A 25 -6.15 3.52 -14.73
C THR A 25 -6.07 2.80 -13.39
N VAL A 26 -6.97 3.13 -12.47
CA VAL A 26 -6.94 2.61 -11.10
C VAL A 26 -8.28 1.94 -10.77
N ALA A 27 -8.21 0.71 -10.27
CA ALA A 27 -9.35 0.02 -9.68
C ALA A 27 -9.20 0.04 -8.16
N VAL A 28 -10.16 0.64 -7.46
CA VAL A 28 -10.17 0.69 -5.99
C VAL A 28 -11.03 -0.46 -5.47
N ILE A 29 -10.41 -1.34 -4.67
CA ILE A 29 -11.08 -2.53 -4.14
C ILE A 29 -10.86 -2.57 -2.63
N ARG A 30 -11.94 -2.70 -1.86
CA ARG A 30 -11.85 -2.82 -0.41
C ARG A 30 -11.27 -4.15 0.02
N ASN A 31 -10.57 -4.15 1.15
CA ASN A 31 -9.80 -5.30 1.64
C ASN A 31 -10.66 -6.52 2.00
N ASP A 32 -11.96 -6.36 2.14
CA ASP A 32 -12.91 -7.42 2.46
C ASP A 32 -13.91 -7.70 1.32
N ALA A 33 -13.76 -7.02 0.19
CA ALA A 33 -14.69 -7.15 -0.94
C ALA A 33 -14.29 -8.25 -1.92
N THR A 34 -13.11 -8.84 -1.76
CA THR A 34 -12.58 -9.83 -2.70
C THR A 34 -11.57 -10.75 -1.99
N HIS A 35 -11.07 -11.71 -2.72
CA HIS A 35 -9.95 -12.55 -2.29
C HIS A 35 -8.78 -12.38 -3.26
N VAL A 36 -7.61 -12.86 -2.85
CA VAL A 36 -6.35 -12.61 -3.57
C VAL A 36 -6.41 -13.10 -5.02
N GLU A 37 -6.92 -14.30 -5.24
CA GLU A 37 -6.98 -14.88 -6.58
C GLU A 37 -7.86 -14.05 -7.52
N ALA A 38 -9.01 -13.58 -7.04
CA ALA A 38 -9.90 -12.75 -7.83
C ALA A 38 -9.25 -11.40 -8.16
N LEU A 39 -8.55 -10.80 -7.21
CA LEU A 39 -7.84 -9.55 -7.43
C LEU A 39 -6.74 -9.71 -8.48
N LEU A 40 -5.92 -10.75 -8.35
CA LEU A 40 -4.84 -11.00 -9.29
C LEU A 40 -5.34 -11.40 -10.67
N SER A 41 -6.56 -11.94 -10.78
CA SER A 41 -7.15 -12.26 -12.08
C SER A 41 -7.46 -11.02 -12.91
N LEU A 42 -7.47 -9.84 -12.31
CA LEU A 42 -7.59 -8.57 -13.03
C LEU A 42 -6.31 -8.22 -13.79
N ASP A 43 -5.26 -8.98 -13.61
CA ASP A 43 -3.94 -8.78 -14.24
C ASP A 43 -3.38 -7.37 -14.01
N PRO A 44 -3.25 -6.93 -12.76
CA PRO A 44 -2.75 -5.61 -12.47
C PRO A 44 -1.27 -5.47 -12.84
N THR A 45 -0.90 -4.30 -13.34
CA THR A 45 0.51 -3.97 -13.59
C THR A 45 1.24 -3.62 -12.30
N HIS A 46 0.51 -3.03 -11.35
CA HIS A 46 1.02 -2.60 -10.05
C HIS A 46 -0.09 -2.75 -9.01
N VAL A 47 0.31 -2.94 -7.77
CA VAL A 47 -0.62 -2.97 -6.64
C VAL A 47 -0.20 -1.92 -5.62
N VAL A 48 -1.18 -1.17 -5.11
CA VAL A 48 -0.98 -0.21 -4.01
C VAL A 48 -1.85 -0.63 -2.85
N ILE A 49 -1.28 -0.71 -1.66
CA ILE A 49 -2.03 -0.98 -0.43
C ILE A 49 -2.14 0.31 0.37
N SER A 50 -3.36 0.74 0.64
CA SER A 50 -3.65 2.05 1.22
C SER A 50 -3.37 2.10 2.72
N PRO A 51 -3.31 3.32 3.31
CA PRO A 51 -3.45 3.50 4.75
C PRO A 51 -4.74 2.87 5.28
N GLY A 52 -4.82 2.70 6.58
CA GLY A 52 -6.01 2.22 7.24
C GLY A 52 -5.91 2.38 8.75
N PRO A 53 -7.05 2.23 9.48
CA PRO A 53 -7.08 2.53 10.91
C PRO A 53 -6.62 1.38 11.81
N CYS A 54 -6.38 0.20 11.26
CA CYS A 54 -6.14 -1.02 12.04
C CYS A 54 -4.68 -1.48 11.96
N THR A 55 -4.42 -2.68 12.45
CA THR A 55 -3.12 -3.35 12.35
C THR A 55 -3.09 -4.28 11.12
N PRO A 56 -1.91 -4.76 10.69
CA PRO A 56 -1.84 -5.72 9.58
C PRO A 56 -2.69 -6.97 9.77
N ALA A 57 -2.83 -7.46 11.01
CA ALA A 57 -3.65 -8.64 11.29
C ALA A 57 -5.14 -8.41 10.98
N GLU A 58 -5.59 -7.17 10.98
CA GLU A 58 -6.98 -6.79 10.76
C GLU A 58 -7.23 -6.18 9.37
N ALA A 59 -6.22 -6.17 8.53
CA ALA A 59 -6.26 -5.50 7.23
C ALA A 59 -6.77 -6.40 6.08
N GLY A 60 -7.66 -7.34 6.40
CA GLY A 60 -8.25 -8.24 5.41
C GLY A 60 -7.19 -9.04 4.68
N ILE A 61 -7.22 -9.00 3.35
CA ILE A 61 -6.29 -9.76 2.51
C ILE A 61 -4.95 -9.07 2.29
N SER A 62 -4.67 -7.95 2.97
CA SER A 62 -3.48 -7.12 2.65
C SER A 62 -2.16 -7.89 2.79
N VAL A 63 -1.95 -8.60 3.90
CA VAL A 63 -0.71 -9.36 4.11
C VAL A 63 -0.60 -10.52 3.11
N GLU A 64 -1.69 -11.24 2.90
CA GLU A 64 -1.74 -12.34 1.93
C GLU A 64 -1.43 -11.84 0.52
N LEU A 65 -1.94 -10.66 0.15
CA LEU A 65 -1.69 -10.06 -1.15
C LEU A 65 -0.21 -9.73 -1.34
N VAL A 66 0.48 -9.25 -0.30
CA VAL A 66 1.92 -9.01 -0.36
C VAL A 66 2.66 -10.30 -0.73
N HIS A 67 2.33 -11.41 -0.08
CA HIS A 67 2.94 -12.69 -0.40
C HIS A 67 2.65 -13.12 -1.84
N ALA A 68 1.41 -12.96 -2.28
CA ALA A 68 0.99 -13.40 -3.62
C ALA A 68 1.63 -12.56 -4.73
N CYS A 69 1.84 -11.27 -4.52
CA CYS A 69 2.54 -10.43 -5.49
C CYS A 69 4.01 -10.86 -5.64
N GLY A 70 4.65 -11.19 -4.53
CA GLY A 70 6.04 -11.66 -4.53
C GLY A 70 6.97 -10.72 -5.28
N SER A 71 7.81 -11.28 -6.15
CA SER A 71 8.69 -10.51 -7.03
C SER A 71 8.08 -10.25 -8.41
N GLY A 72 6.86 -10.75 -8.66
CA GLY A 72 6.25 -10.69 -10.00
C GLY A 72 5.48 -9.40 -10.28
N ILE A 73 4.87 -8.81 -9.25
CA ILE A 73 4.06 -7.61 -9.40
C ILE A 73 4.60 -6.52 -8.48
N PRO A 74 5.00 -5.36 -9.00
CA PRO A 74 5.43 -4.24 -8.18
C PRO A 74 4.33 -3.82 -7.21
N LEU A 75 4.68 -3.65 -5.94
CA LEU A 75 3.75 -3.34 -4.88
C LEU A 75 4.26 -2.17 -4.05
N LEU A 76 3.39 -1.18 -3.81
CA LEU A 76 3.64 -0.05 -2.95
C LEU A 76 2.71 -0.10 -1.75
N GLY A 77 3.26 -0.05 -0.55
CA GLY A 77 2.49 0.06 0.68
C GLY A 77 2.62 1.44 1.30
N VAL A 78 1.50 2.06 1.65
CA VAL A 78 1.47 3.38 2.29
C VAL A 78 0.90 3.22 3.69
N CYS A 79 1.64 3.66 4.70
CA CYS A 79 1.25 3.61 6.12
C CYS A 79 0.91 2.18 6.56
N LEU A 80 -0.36 1.85 6.78
CA LEU A 80 -0.77 0.46 7.10
C LEU A 80 -0.29 -0.52 6.02
N GLY A 81 -0.33 -0.13 4.75
CA GLY A 81 0.19 -0.96 3.67
C GLY A 81 1.68 -1.25 3.82
N HIS A 82 2.47 -0.28 4.23
CA HIS A 82 3.88 -0.47 4.55
C HIS A 82 4.07 -1.45 5.71
N GLN A 83 3.24 -1.33 6.76
CA GLN A 83 3.26 -2.26 7.87
C GLN A 83 2.89 -3.69 7.44
N CYS A 84 1.96 -3.84 6.50
CA CYS A 84 1.59 -5.14 5.95
C CYS A 84 2.76 -5.78 5.22
N ILE A 85 3.56 -5.01 4.49
CA ILE A 85 4.78 -5.51 3.86
C ILE A 85 5.76 -5.99 4.92
N GLY A 86 5.98 -5.18 5.96
CA GLY A 86 6.85 -5.58 7.08
C GLY A 86 6.38 -6.88 7.72
N ALA A 87 5.10 -6.98 8.04
CA ALA A 87 4.52 -8.17 8.66
C ALA A 87 4.65 -9.41 7.76
N ALA A 88 4.45 -9.26 6.46
CA ALA A 88 4.57 -10.36 5.49
C ALA A 88 5.99 -10.94 5.47
N PHE A 89 7.00 -10.12 5.70
CA PHE A 89 8.40 -10.54 5.71
C PHE A 89 8.95 -10.78 7.11
N GLY A 90 8.08 -10.93 8.11
CA GLY A 90 8.47 -11.35 9.45
C GLY A 90 8.86 -10.21 10.40
N ALA A 91 8.67 -8.96 10.01
CA ALA A 91 8.93 -7.84 10.91
C ALA A 91 7.87 -7.76 12.01
N THR A 92 8.27 -7.31 13.18
CA THR A 92 7.36 -7.06 14.30
C THR A 92 6.86 -5.63 14.23
N ILE A 93 5.53 -5.46 14.23
CA ILE A 93 4.90 -4.15 14.23
C ILE A 93 4.68 -3.73 15.68
N VAL A 94 5.26 -2.60 16.04
CA VAL A 94 5.16 -2.07 17.42
C VAL A 94 4.52 -0.71 17.41
N ARG A 95 3.95 -0.33 18.55
CA ARG A 95 3.45 1.03 18.75
C ARG A 95 4.61 1.95 19.07
N ALA A 96 4.58 3.13 18.46
CA ALA A 96 5.52 4.21 18.74
C ALA A 96 4.74 5.45 19.14
N GLU A 97 5.46 6.50 19.54
CA GLU A 97 4.83 7.78 19.84
C GLU A 97 4.16 8.33 18.58
N PRO A 98 2.85 8.63 18.61
CA PRO A 98 2.15 9.09 17.43
C PRO A 98 2.57 10.48 17.02
N VAL A 99 2.82 10.65 15.70
CA VAL A 99 3.06 11.95 15.08
C VAL A 99 1.99 12.13 14.03
N HIS A 100 0.86 12.69 14.45
CA HIS A 100 -0.31 12.83 13.58
C HIS A 100 -0.45 14.29 13.13
N GLY A 101 -0.67 14.47 11.82
CA GLY A 101 -0.85 15.80 11.24
C GLY A 101 0.40 16.67 11.22
N LYS A 102 1.57 16.09 11.44
CA LYS A 102 2.85 16.79 11.44
C LYS A 102 3.76 16.25 10.35
N VAL A 103 4.62 17.11 9.85
CA VAL A 103 5.64 16.75 8.88
C VAL A 103 6.88 16.29 9.63
N SER A 104 7.47 15.19 9.17
CA SER A 104 8.75 14.69 9.67
C SER A 104 9.75 14.60 8.52
N PRO A 105 11.04 14.88 8.77
CA PRO A 105 12.06 14.67 7.75
C PRO A 105 12.20 13.19 7.42
N VAL A 106 12.45 12.91 6.14
CA VAL A 106 12.71 11.56 5.65
C VAL A 106 14.11 11.53 5.06
N GLU A 107 14.96 10.67 5.62
CA GLU A 107 16.29 10.43 5.09
C GLU A 107 16.23 9.23 4.14
N HIS A 108 16.84 9.36 2.97
CA HIS A 108 16.85 8.29 1.97
C HIS A 108 18.11 8.37 1.09
N GLY A 109 18.37 7.29 0.36
CA GLY A 109 19.56 7.19 -0.50
C GLY A 109 19.35 7.64 -1.92
N GLU A 110 18.29 8.36 -2.23
CA GLU A 110 17.96 8.87 -3.57
C GLU A 110 17.91 7.75 -4.63
N ARG A 111 17.43 6.57 -4.24
CA ARG A 111 17.33 5.39 -5.11
C ARG A 111 15.89 5.00 -5.32
N ASP A 112 15.64 4.28 -6.40
CA ASP A 112 14.35 3.69 -6.73
C ASP A 112 13.23 4.72 -6.61
N LEU A 113 12.29 4.51 -5.70
CA LEU A 113 11.14 5.38 -5.47
C LEU A 113 11.55 6.81 -5.07
N PHE A 114 12.70 6.98 -4.45
CA PHE A 114 13.18 8.27 -3.95
C PHE A 114 14.15 8.97 -4.90
N ALA A 115 14.39 8.41 -6.07
CA ALA A 115 15.27 9.04 -7.05
C ALA A 115 14.75 10.43 -7.44
N GLY A 116 15.61 11.43 -7.33
CA GLY A 116 15.25 12.80 -7.68
C GLY A 116 14.50 13.58 -6.59
N LEU A 117 14.25 12.96 -5.44
CA LEU A 117 13.60 13.64 -4.31
C LEU A 117 14.64 14.11 -3.30
N PRO A 118 14.43 15.29 -2.67
CA PRO A 118 15.33 15.75 -1.61
C PRO A 118 15.23 14.86 -0.37
N SER A 119 16.35 14.73 0.30
CA SER A 119 16.40 14.00 1.55
C SER A 119 16.00 14.88 2.73
#